data_67799f6edac60b46fac084b1b5098954
#
_entry.id   67799f6edac60b46fac084b1b5098954
#
_cell.length_a   1.000
_cell.length_b   1.000
_cell.length_c   1.000
_cell.angle_alpha   90.00
_cell.angle_beta   90.00
_cell.angle_gamma   90.00
#
_symmetry.space_group_name_H-M   'P 1'
#
loop_
_entity.id
_entity.type
_entity.pdbx_description
1 polymer ?
#
loop_
_entity_poly.entity_id
_entity_poly.type
_entity_poly.pdbx_seq_one_letter_code
_entity_poly.pdbx_strand_id
1 'polypeptide(L)' 'MGGAGFGAGFALLVVLFILLIIVGAAYLY' A
#
# COMPACT_ATOMS: atom_id res chain seq x y z
N MET A 1 -1.30 -1.97 -13.96
CA MET A 1 -2.21 -1.11 -13.30
C MET A 1 -3.28 -0.72 -14.24
N GLY A 2 -4.40 -0.42 -13.88
CA GLY A 2 -5.43 0.03 -14.79
C GLY A 2 -5.95 -1.10 -15.54
N GLY A 3 -5.78 -2.10 -15.76
CA GLY A 3 -6.41 -3.12 -16.54
C GLY A 3 -7.71 -3.52 -15.94
N ALA A 4 -8.05 -4.73 -16.06
CA ALA A 4 -9.30 -5.23 -15.57
C ALA A 4 -9.26 -5.45 -14.07
N GLY A 5 -8.24 -5.21 -13.41
CA GLY A 5 -8.15 -5.47 -11.99
C GLY A 5 -8.20 -4.21 -11.17
N PHE A 6 -9.18 -3.40 -11.42
CA PHE A 6 -9.28 -2.15 -10.68
C PHE A 6 -9.32 -2.38 -9.18
N GLY A 7 -10.10 -3.34 -8.72
CA GLY A 7 -10.17 -3.64 -7.31
C GLY A 7 -8.85 -4.16 -6.76
N ALA A 8 -8.19 -4.99 -7.54
CA ALA A 8 -6.91 -5.54 -7.11
C ALA A 8 -5.84 -4.47 -7.01
N GLY A 9 -5.85 -3.53 -7.95
CA GLY A 9 -4.89 -2.43 -7.90
C GLY A 9 -5.12 -1.54 -6.70
N PHE A 10 -6.37 -1.29 -6.37
CA PHE A 10 -6.69 -0.47 -5.22
C PHE A 10 -6.22 -1.14 -3.92
N ALA A 11 -6.43 -2.43 -3.83
CA ALA A 11 -6.00 -3.16 -2.63
C ALA A 11 -4.48 -3.10 -2.47
N LEU A 12 -3.77 -3.23 -3.56
CA LEU A 12 -2.31 -3.15 -3.53
C LEU A 12 -1.86 -1.77 -3.07
N LEU A 13 -2.52 -0.75 -3.54
CA LEU A 13 -2.18 0.61 -3.15
C LEU A 13 -2.38 0.81 -1.66
N VAL A 14 -3.50 0.35 -1.13
CA VAL A 14 -3.79 0.48 0.29
C VAL A 14 -2.76 -0.27 1.12
N VAL A 15 -2.42 -1.48 0.70
CA VAL A 15 -1.43 -2.27 1.43
C VAL A 15 -0.09 -1.57 1.43
N LEU A 16 0.29 -0.98 0.32
CA LEU A 16 1.55 -0.26 0.24
C LEU A 16 1.58 0.91 1.21
N PHE A 17 0.49 1.64 1.32
CA PHE A 17 0.42 2.75 2.26
C PHE A 17 0.48 2.27 3.70
N ILE A 18 -0.21 1.18 4.00
CA ILE A 18 -0.17 0.64 5.34
C ILE A 18 1.24 0.19 5.70
N LEU A 19 1.91 -0.49 4.78
CA LEU A 19 3.28 -0.91 5.01
C LEU A 19 4.20 0.29 5.17
N LEU A 20 3.98 1.32 4.40
CA LEU A 20 4.78 2.53 4.50
C LEU A 20 4.63 3.16 5.88
N ILE A 21 3.43 3.18 6.40
CA ILE A 21 3.18 3.74 7.72
C ILE A 21 3.88 2.91 8.79
N ILE A 22 3.76 1.61 8.71
CA ILE A 22 4.37 0.73 9.70
C ILE A 22 5.89 0.85 9.65
N VAL A 23 6.47 0.77 8.47
CA VAL A 23 7.91 0.86 8.32
C VAL A 23 8.40 2.25 8.71
N GLY A 24 7.65 3.27 8.33
CA GLY A 24 8.01 4.63 8.66
C GLY A 24 8.04 4.85 10.16
N ALA A 25 7.05 4.34 10.86
CA ALA A 25 7.00 4.48 12.31
C ALA A 25 8.15 3.73 12.97
N ALA A 26 8.46 2.54 12.48
CA ALA A 26 9.58 1.78 13.02
C ALA A 26 10.90 2.47 12.74
N TYR A 27 11.00 3.11 11.60
CA TYR A 27 12.23 3.77 11.23
C TYR A 27 12.49 5.00 12.09
N LEU A 28 11.42 5.72 12.39
CA LEU A 28 11.55 6.90 13.22
C LEU A 28 11.77 6.56 14.68
N TYR A 29 11.32 5.41 15.08
CA TYR A 29 11.47 4.99 16.46
C TYR A 29 12.89 4.52 16.72
#